data_ba0b55080b51c1d3a04e6e4b595ad4ce
#
_entry.id   ba0b55080b51c1d3a04e6e4b595ad4ce
#
_cell.length_a   1.000
_cell.length_b   1.000
_cell.length_c   1.000
_cell.angle_alpha   90.00
_cell.angle_beta   90.00
_cell.angle_gamma   90.00
#
_symmetry.space_group_name_H-M   'P 1'
#
loop_
_entity.id
_entity.type
_entity.pdbx_description
1 polymer ?
#
loop_
_entity_poly.entity_id
_entity_poly.type
_entity_poly.pdbx_seq_one_letter_code
_entity_poly.pdbx_strand_id
1 'polypeptide(L)'
;MAKPRLAWAITGSGHYIEECLAFMLTLDQVDLYISQAGEEVLKMYGVKLDDIRAQMPVYRDKAASSPPVGLFYKGYYHTFVMAPTTSNTVAKCVLGIADSLVTNLYSQAGKCRIPSIVYPCDIAPEMETTAPGGKVMVYPRKIDLAATEQLRGFEYTTVVESVGELIIAVNNRLQSL
;
A
#
# COMPACT_ATOMS: atom_id res chain seq x y z
N MET A 1 -18.46 13.08 -15.83
CA MET A 1 -17.70 11.88 -15.40
C MET A 1 -17.30 12.09 -13.94
N ALA A 2 -17.37 11.06 -13.10
CA ALA A 2 -16.87 11.17 -11.73
C ALA A 2 -15.35 11.43 -11.78
N LYS A 3 -14.85 12.23 -10.83
CA LYS A 3 -13.39 12.48 -10.76
C LYS A 3 -12.67 11.14 -10.49
N PRO A 4 -11.53 10.89 -11.12
CA PRO A 4 -10.74 9.70 -10.82
C PRO A 4 -10.38 9.64 -9.34
N ARG A 5 -10.28 8.44 -8.80
CA ARG A 5 -10.05 8.16 -7.38
C ARG A 5 -8.62 7.68 -7.14
N LEU A 6 -8.23 7.65 -5.88
CA LEU A 6 -6.98 7.07 -5.41
C LEU A 6 -7.28 5.66 -4.88
N ALA A 7 -6.55 4.65 -5.35
CA ALA A 7 -6.57 3.33 -4.77
C ALA A 7 -5.48 3.23 -3.69
N TRP A 8 -5.85 2.92 -2.44
CA TRP A 8 -4.91 2.72 -1.34
C TRP A 8 -4.93 1.27 -0.89
N ALA A 9 -3.78 0.63 -0.81
CA ALA A 9 -3.65 -0.75 -0.37
C ALA A 9 -2.87 -0.85 0.95
N ILE A 10 -3.35 -1.71 1.86
CA ILE A 10 -2.70 -2.03 3.13
C ILE A 10 -2.38 -3.52 3.15
N THR A 11 -1.15 -3.84 3.55
CA THR A 11 -0.69 -5.21 3.74
C THR A 11 -0.46 -5.54 5.22
N GLY A 12 0.06 -6.72 5.54
CA GLY A 12 0.21 -7.20 6.90
C GLY A 12 1.40 -6.61 7.66
N SER A 13 1.68 -5.32 7.50
CA SER A 13 2.74 -4.61 8.23
C SER A 13 2.15 -3.65 9.25
N GLY A 14 2.64 -3.72 10.51
CA GLY A 14 2.34 -2.73 11.55
C GLY A 14 3.21 -1.48 11.48
N HIS A 15 4.24 -1.48 10.63
CA HIS A 15 5.19 -0.37 10.51
C HIS A 15 4.50 0.93 10.11
N TYR A 16 4.41 1.87 11.05
CA TYR A 16 3.72 3.17 10.90
C TYR A 16 2.29 3.06 10.33
N ILE A 17 1.57 1.98 10.67
CA ILE A 17 0.22 1.74 10.15
C ILE A 17 -0.77 2.81 10.62
N GLU A 18 -0.64 3.29 11.87
CA GLU A 18 -1.52 4.30 12.43
C GLU A 18 -1.34 5.64 11.71
N GLU A 19 -0.09 6.04 11.45
CA GLU A 19 0.24 7.27 10.73
C GLU A 19 -0.20 7.19 9.25
N CYS A 20 0.01 6.05 8.60
CA CYS A 20 -0.46 5.82 7.23
C CYS A 20 -1.99 5.91 7.14
N LEU A 21 -2.70 5.30 8.10
CA LEU A 21 -4.15 5.38 8.18
C LEU A 21 -4.65 6.79 8.46
N ALA A 22 -4.04 7.47 9.44
CA ALA A 22 -4.40 8.84 9.79
C ALA A 22 -4.29 9.75 8.57
N PHE A 23 -3.21 9.64 7.80
CA PHE A 23 -3.05 10.41 6.56
C PHE A 23 -4.07 10.00 5.50
N MET A 24 -4.25 8.71 5.23
CA MET A 24 -5.22 8.22 4.25
C MET A 24 -6.63 8.75 4.51
N LEU A 25 -7.04 8.78 5.78
CA LEU A 25 -8.38 9.25 6.20
C LEU A 25 -8.57 10.77 6.01
N THR A 26 -7.50 11.56 5.79
CA THR A 26 -7.61 12.98 5.44
C THR A 26 -7.87 13.22 3.96
N LEU A 27 -7.73 12.19 3.12
CA LEU A 27 -7.81 12.33 1.67
C LEU A 27 -9.23 12.10 1.16
N ASP A 28 -9.62 12.90 0.17
CA ASP A 28 -10.87 12.72 -0.54
C ASP A 28 -10.76 11.61 -1.61
N GLN A 29 -11.89 10.94 -1.87
CA GLN A 29 -12.04 10.00 -2.99
C GLN A 29 -11.02 8.86 -2.98
N VAL A 30 -10.82 8.24 -1.82
CA VAL A 30 -9.98 7.05 -1.64
C VAL A 30 -10.85 5.80 -1.63
N ASP A 31 -10.36 4.74 -2.26
CA ASP A 31 -10.85 3.37 -2.12
C ASP A 31 -9.77 2.54 -1.41
N LEU A 32 -10.11 1.94 -0.28
CA LEU A 32 -9.19 1.10 0.48
C LEU A 32 -9.27 -0.36 0.00
N TYR A 33 -8.09 -0.92 -0.27
CA TYR A 33 -7.86 -2.32 -0.55
C TYR A 33 -7.06 -2.95 0.59
N ILE A 34 -7.52 -4.06 1.13
CA ILE A 34 -6.86 -4.67 2.28
C ILE A 34 -6.59 -6.15 2.06
N SER A 35 -5.34 -6.56 2.27
CA SER A 35 -4.97 -7.98 2.27
C SER A 35 -5.53 -8.69 3.51
N GLN A 36 -5.61 -10.02 3.48
CA GLN A 36 -6.03 -10.80 4.65
C GLN A 36 -5.17 -10.50 5.87
N ALA A 37 -3.84 -10.52 5.71
CA ALA A 37 -2.90 -10.18 6.78
C ALA A 37 -3.03 -8.71 7.24
N GLY A 38 -3.31 -7.78 6.32
CA GLY A 38 -3.57 -6.37 6.65
C GLY A 38 -4.79 -6.20 7.56
N GLU A 39 -5.85 -6.94 7.29
CA GLU A 39 -7.06 -6.93 8.13
C GLU A 39 -6.78 -7.48 9.55
N GLU A 40 -5.94 -8.52 9.67
CA GLU A 40 -5.53 -9.05 10.97
C GLU A 40 -4.70 -8.02 11.75
N VAL A 41 -3.75 -7.37 11.08
CA VAL A 41 -2.91 -6.33 11.69
C VAL A 41 -3.77 -5.15 12.16
N LEU A 42 -4.71 -4.64 11.36
CA LEU A 42 -5.61 -3.57 11.80
C LEU A 42 -6.32 -3.91 13.11
N LYS A 43 -6.79 -5.15 13.28
CA LYS A 43 -7.42 -5.61 14.53
C LYS A 43 -6.46 -5.58 15.71
N MET A 44 -5.16 -5.96 15.50
CA MET A 44 -4.14 -5.93 16.54
C MET A 44 -3.87 -4.50 17.04
N TYR A 45 -4.03 -3.49 16.17
CA TYR A 45 -3.93 -2.07 16.51
C TYR A 45 -5.27 -1.45 16.94
N GLY A 46 -6.29 -2.26 17.19
CA GLY A 46 -7.60 -1.80 17.67
C GLY A 46 -8.45 -1.07 16.62
N VAL A 47 -8.06 -1.08 15.35
CA VAL A 47 -8.77 -0.43 14.27
C VAL A 47 -9.93 -1.30 13.80
N LYS A 48 -11.14 -0.74 13.82
CA LYS A 48 -12.34 -1.41 13.32
C LYS A 48 -12.55 -1.08 11.85
N LEU A 49 -12.58 -2.10 11.01
CA LEU A 49 -12.76 -1.93 9.57
C LEU A 49 -14.11 -1.27 9.21
N ASP A 50 -15.13 -1.46 10.04
CA ASP A 50 -16.46 -0.87 9.83
C ASP A 50 -16.44 0.66 10.01
N ASP A 51 -15.58 1.20 10.88
CA ASP A 51 -15.39 2.64 11.03
C ASP A 51 -14.77 3.27 9.76
N ILE A 52 -13.87 2.54 9.10
CA ILE A 52 -13.31 2.96 7.81
C ILE A 52 -14.38 2.85 6.70
N ARG A 53 -15.16 1.78 6.68
CA ARG A 53 -16.25 1.59 5.71
C ARG A 53 -17.33 2.66 5.76
N ALA A 54 -17.54 3.26 6.92
CA ALA A 54 -18.47 4.38 7.06
C ALA A 54 -17.99 5.65 6.31
N GLN A 55 -16.69 5.72 5.98
CA GLN A 55 -16.07 6.89 5.36
C GLN A 55 -15.69 6.67 3.89
N MET A 56 -15.35 5.44 3.51
CA MET A 56 -14.87 5.13 2.16
C MET A 56 -15.14 3.68 1.74
N PRO A 57 -15.17 3.37 0.43
CA PRO A 57 -15.25 2.00 -0.06
C PRO A 57 -14.07 1.15 0.42
N VAL A 58 -14.35 -0.06 0.91
CA VAL A 58 -13.34 -1.01 1.39
C VAL A 58 -13.48 -2.34 0.67
N TYR A 59 -12.45 -2.75 -0.03
CA TYR A 59 -12.33 -4.01 -0.74
C TYR A 59 -11.41 -4.96 0.01
N ARG A 60 -11.90 -6.15 0.30
CA ARG A 60 -11.18 -7.18 1.06
C ARG A 60 -10.69 -8.28 0.12
N ASP A 61 -9.53 -8.84 0.44
CA ASP A 61 -8.93 -9.96 -0.29
C ASP A 61 -9.70 -11.26 0.02
N LYS A 62 -10.76 -11.53 -0.77
CA LYS A 62 -11.63 -12.71 -0.59
C LYS A 62 -11.73 -13.60 -1.81
N ALA A 63 -11.23 -13.15 -2.96
CA ALA A 63 -11.39 -13.86 -4.23
C ALA A 63 -10.06 -13.91 -4.98
N ALA A 64 -9.65 -15.10 -5.40
CA ALA A 64 -8.40 -15.31 -6.12
C ALA A 64 -8.31 -14.50 -7.45
N SER A 65 -9.45 -14.25 -8.10
CA SER A 65 -9.50 -13.44 -9.34
C SER A 65 -9.44 -11.93 -9.13
N SER A 66 -9.52 -11.47 -7.86
CA SER A 66 -9.43 -10.04 -7.51
C SER A 66 -10.27 -9.12 -8.42
N PRO A 67 -11.61 -9.31 -8.55
CA PRO A 67 -12.44 -8.61 -9.53
C PRO A 67 -12.31 -7.08 -9.56
N PRO A 68 -12.05 -6.39 -8.40
CA PRO A 68 -11.91 -4.92 -8.39
C PRO A 68 -10.74 -4.38 -9.20
N VAL A 69 -9.74 -5.22 -9.59
CA VAL A 69 -8.61 -4.77 -10.43
C VAL A 69 -9.05 -4.24 -11.79
N GLY A 70 -10.22 -4.67 -12.28
CA GLY A 70 -10.82 -4.17 -13.52
C GLY A 70 -11.12 -2.67 -13.51
N LEU A 71 -11.20 -2.03 -12.36
CA LEU A 71 -11.42 -0.58 -12.24
C LEU A 71 -10.23 0.24 -12.77
N PHE A 72 -9.01 -0.33 -12.76
CA PHE A 72 -7.83 0.31 -13.33
C PHE A 72 -7.96 0.50 -14.85
N TYR A 73 -8.41 -0.52 -15.57
CA TYR A 73 -8.63 -0.44 -17.03
C TYR A 73 -9.70 0.58 -17.43
N LYS A 74 -10.65 0.86 -16.54
CA LYS A 74 -11.73 1.82 -16.77
C LYS A 74 -11.33 3.27 -16.48
N GLY A 75 -10.05 3.53 -16.12
CA GLY A 75 -9.60 4.85 -15.74
C GLY A 75 -10.23 5.37 -14.44
N TYR A 76 -10.66 4.47 -13.57
CA TYR A 76 -11.30 4.84 -12.30
C TYR A 76 -10.30 5.37 -11.28
N TYR A 77 -9.02 4.97 -11.40
CA TYR A 77 -7.95 5.42 -10.52
C TYR A 77 -6.91 6.25 -11.30
N HIS A 78 -6.43 7.31 -10.65
CA HIS A 78 -5.31 8.11 -11.14
C HIS A 78 -3.99 7.75 -10.47
N THR A 79 -4.03 7.13 -9.30
CA THR A 79 -2.85 6.77 -8.49
C THR A 79 -3.15 5.53 -7.67
N PHE A 80 -2.15 4.67 -7.53
CA PHE A 80 -2.15 3.56 -6.61
C PHE A 80 -1.15 3.83 -5.48
N VAL A 81 -1.55 3.67 -4.24
CA VAL A 81 -0.69 3.77 -3.04
C VAL A 81 -0.68 2.43 -2.34
N MET A 82 0.47 1.94 -1.96
CA MET A 82 0.64 0.72 -1.19
C MET A 82 1.46 1.04 0.07
N ALA A 83 0.75 1.31 1.17
CA ALA A 83 1.34 1.80 2.40
C ALA A 83 0.50 1.44 3.65
N PRO A 84 1.12 0.80 4.68
CA PRO A 84 2.44 0.20 4.65
C PRO A 84 2.48 -1.13 3.87
N THR A 85 3.68 -1.50 3.37
CA THR A 85 3.86 -2.70 2.54
C THR A 85 4.88 -3.66 3.15
N THR A 86 4.48 -4.93 3.34
CA THR A 86 5.39 -5.97 3.83
C THR A 86 6.45 -6.33 2.80
N SER A 87 7.63 -6.75 3.25
CA SER A 87 8.69 -7.28 2.37
C SER A 87 8.23 -8.48 1.54
N ASN A 88 7.34 -9.33 2.07
CA ASN A 88 6.74 -10.40 1.29
C ASN A 88 5.96 -9.87 0.07
N THR A 89 5.20 -8.80 0.25
CA THR A 89 4.47 -8.17 -0.86
C THR A 89 5.43 -7.51 -1.85
N VAL A 90 6.46 -6.79 -1.35
CA VAL A 90 7.51 -6.20 -2.20
C VAL A 90 8.20 -7.28 -3.04
N ALA A 91 8.63 -8.38 -2.40
CA ALA A 91 9.28 -9.51 -3.08
C ALA A 91 8.38 -10.11 -4.19
N LYS A 92 7.08 -10.28 -3.93
CA LYS A 92 6.13 -10.73 -4.94
C LYS A 92 6.01 -9.75 -6.10
N CYS A 93 5.92 -8.46 -5.82
CA CYS A 93 5.84 -7.42 -6.85
C CYS A 93 7.06 -7.46 -7.78
N VAL A 94 8.27 -7.52 -7.24
CA VAL A 94 9.50 -7.54 -8.07
C VAL A 94 9.67 -8.84 -8.87
N LEU A 95 9.13 -9.95 -8.38
CA LEU A 95 9.12 -11.23 -9.08
C LEU A 95 7.94 -11.38 -10.06
N GLY A 96 7.05 -10.40 -10.14
CA GLY A 96 5.86 -10.45 -10.99
C GLY A 96 4.77 -11.41 -10.49
N ILE A 97 4.79 -11.78 -9.20
CA ILE A 97 3.81 -12.68 -8.59
C ILE A 97 2.57 -11.87 -8.18
N ALA A 98 1.44 -12.13 -8.84
CA ALA A 98 0.17 -11.45 -8.62
C ALA A 98 -0.90 -12.45 -8.12
N ASP A 99 -0.72 -12.97 -6.91
CA ASP A 99 -1.52 -14.04 -6.29
C ASP A 99 -2.43 -13.57 -5.15
N SER A 100 -2.44 -12.28 -4.85
CA SER A 100 -3.29 -11.64 -3.84
C SER A 100 -3.97 -10.39 -4.41
N LEU A 101 -4.99 -9.87 -3.74
CA LEU A 101 -5.65 -8.63 -4.18
C LEU A 101 -4.62 -7.51 -4.38
N VAL A 102 -3.74 -7.27 -3.41
CA VAL A 102 -2.78 -6.15 -3.44
C VAL A 102 -1.75 -6.31 -4.55
N THR A 103 -1.18 -7.52 -4.74
CA THR A 103 -0.21 -7.77 -5.82
C THR A 103 -0.84 -7.72 -7.20
N ASN A 104 -2.10 -8.14 -7.33
CA ASN A 104 -2.89 -7.95 -8.55
C ASN A 104 -3.10 -6.47 -8.88
N LEU A 105 -3.45 -5.64 -7.87
CA LEU A 105 -3.61 -4.18 -8.06
C LEU A 105 -2.31 -3.55 -8.54
N TYR A 106 -1.17 -3.85 -7.92
CA TYR A 106 0.13 -3.34 -8.34
C TYR A 106 0.45 -3.72 -9.79
N SER A 107 0.26 -4.99 -10.13
CA SER A 107 0.46 -5.48 -11.50
C SER A 107 -0.44 -4.74 -12.51
N GLN A 108 -1.71 -4.51 -12.17
CA GLN A 108 -2.64 -3.80 -13.07
C GLN A 108 -2.35 -2.31 -13.15
N ALA A 109 -1.95 -1.67 -12.05
CA ALA A 109 -1.52 -0.28 -12.06
C ALA A 109 -0.36 -0.07 -13.05
N GLY A 110 0.66 -0.92 -13.00
CA GLY A 110 1.78 -0.90 -13.96
C GLY A 110 1.34 -1.08 -15.40
N LYS A 111 0.49 -2.09 -15.69
CA LYS A 111 -0.05 -2.35 -17.04
C LYS A 111 -0.89 -1.19 -17.57
N CYS A 112 -1.56 -0.44 -16.69
CA CYS A 112 -2.34 0.72 -17.04
C CYS A 112 -1.54 2.03 -17.00
N ARG A 113 -0.22 1.98 -16.71
CA ARG A 113 0.68 3.13 -16.57
C ARG A 113 0.20 4.12 -15.50
N ILE A 114 -0.44 3.60 -14.45
CA ILE A 114 -0.91 4.39 -13.32
C ILE A 114 0.23 4.50 -12.31
N PRO A 115 0.65 5.73 -11.93
CA PRO A 115 1.68 5.93 -10.94
C PRO A 115 1.37 5.20 -9.63
N SER A 116 2.37 4.48 -9.11
CA SER A 116 2.30 3.74 -7.87
C SER A 116 3.28 4.32 -6.86
N ILE A 117 2.81 4.60 -5.64
CA ILE A 117 3.62 5.07 -4.51
C ILE A 117 3.66 3.93 -3.49
N VAL A 118 4.84 3.45 -3.16
CA VAL A 118 5.03 2.29 -2.29
C VAL A 118 5.86 2.67 -1.07
N TYR A 119 5.34 2.36 0.12
CA TYR A 119 6.05 2.52 1.38
C TYR A 119 6.37 1.13 1.98
N PRO A 120 7.57 0.57 1.68
CA PRO A 120 8.02 -0.70 2.24
C PRO A 120 8.32 -0.59 3.74
N CYS A 121 8.06 -1.65 4.49
CA CYS A 121 8.40 -1.69 5.91
C CYS A 121 9.90 -1.93 6.18
N ASP A 122 10.63 -2.55 5.25
CA ASP A 122 12.03 -2.94 5.41
C ASP A 122 12.90 -2.17 4.40
N ILE A 123 13.54 -1.10 4.86
CA ILE A 123 14.30 -0.16 4.02
C ILE A 123 15.75 0.03 4.48
N ALA A 124 16.10 -0.40 5.70
CA ALA A 124 17.44 -0.29 6.26
C ALA A 124 17.83 -1.59 6.97
N PRO A 125 19.16 -1.88 7.09
CA PRO A 125 19.63 -3.12 7.75
C PRO A 125 19.23 -3.24 9.22
N GLU A 126 18.96 -2.13 9.87
CA GLU A 126 18.54 -2.02 11.26
C GLU A 126 17.54 -0.86 11.37
N MET A 127 16.39 -1.11 11.97
CA MET A 127 15.35 -0.09 12.12
C MET A 127 14.48 -0.35 13.34
N GLU A 128 14.04 0.76 13.95
CA GLU A 128 12.99 0.71 14.96
C GLU A 128 11.62 0.69 14.28
N THR A 129 10.75 -0.17 14.72
CA THR A 129 9.35 -0.21 14.27
C THR A 129 8.39 -0.27 15.46
N THR A 130 7.15 0.13 15.25
CA THR A 130 6.09 0.03 16.25
C THR A 130 5.39 -1.32 16.12
N ALA A 131 5.29 -2.02 17.25
CA ALA A 131 4.49 -3.24 17.40
C ALA A 131 3.38 -2.98 18.43
N PRO A 132 2.34 -3.83 18.53
CA PRO A 132 1.24 -3.63 19.49
C PRO A 132 1.69 -3.51 20.97
N GLY A 133 2.89 -4.02 21.29
CA GLY A 133 3.48 -3.95 22.64
C GLY A 133 4.49 -2.81 22.85
N GLY A 134 4.70 -1.95 21.84
CA GLY A 134 5.66 -0.85 21.87
C GLY A 134 6.70 -0.91 20.75
N LYS A 135 7.77 -0.13 20.89
CA LYS A 135 8.84 -0.07 19.90
C LYS A 135 9.75 -1.29 19.99
N VAL A 136 10.11 -1.84 18.83
CA VAL A 136 11.01 -2.97 18.70
C VAL A 136 12.06 -2.69 17.62
N MET A 137 13.29 -3.21 17.85
CA MET A 137 14.33 -3.23 16.82
C MET A 137 14.12 -4.42 15.91
N VAL A 138 14.19 -4.21 14.61
CA VAL A 138 14.13 -5.24 13.58
C VAL A 138 15.36 -5.18 12.68
N TYR A 139 15.74 -6.33 12.15
CA TYR A 139 16.92 -6.51 11.31
C TYR A 139 16.50 -7.14 9.99
N PRO A 140 16.02 -6.33 9.01
CA PRO A 140 15.59 -6.84 7.72
C PRO A 140 16.67 -7.70 7.05
N ARG A 141 16.23 -8.79 6.40
CA ARG A 141 17.14 -9.69 5.71
C ARG A 141 17.69 -9.02 4.45
N LYS A 142 18.89 -9.43 4.03
CA LYS A 142 19.48 -8.91 2.78
C LYS A 142 18.55 -9.07 1.58
N ILE A 143 17.77 -10.15 1.51
CA ILE A 143 16.81 -10.38 0.45
C ILE A 143 15.66 -9.35 0.47
N ASP A 144 15.22 -8.92 1.66
CA ASP A 144 14.15 -7.93 1.80
C ASP A 144 14.62 -6.56 1.30
N LEU A 145 15.83 -6.15 1.70
CA LEU A 145 16.47 -4.91 1.24
C LEU A 145 16.73 -4.92 -0.26
N ALA A 146 17.22 -6.05 -0.80
CA ALA A 146 17.46 -6.21 -2.22
C ALA A 146 16.17 -6.11 -3.05
N ALA A 147 15.06 -6.67 -2.56
CA ALA A 147 13.75 -6.56 -3.20
C ALA A 147 13.24 -5.11 -3.20
N THR A 148 13.40 -4.37 -2.09
CA THR A 148 13.06 -2.95 -2.02
C THR A 148 13.89 -2.12 -3.00
N GLU A 149 15.19 -2.37 -3.09
CA GLU A 149 16.05 -1.66 -4.05
C GLU A 149 15.68 -1.99 -5.49
N GLN A 150 15.37 -3.24 -5.80
CA GLN A 150 14.91 -3.62 -7.14
C GLN A 150 13.60 -2.92 -7.52
N LEU A 151 12.67 -2.76 -6.56
CA LEU A 151 11.39 -2.08 -6.79
C LEU A 151 11.56 -0.61 -7.19
N ARG A 152 12.62 0.07 -6.71
CA ARG A 152 12.94 1.47 -7.09
C ARG A 152 13.18 1.63 -8.58
N GLY A 153 13.67 0.60 -9.25
CA GLY A 153 13.93 0.61 -10.68
C GLY A 153 12.69 0.37 -11.56
N PHE A 154 11.52 0.13 -10.96
CA PHE A 154 10.32 -0.20 -11.73
C PHE A 154 9.65 1.05 -12.29
N GLU A 155 9.21 0.97 -13.53
CA GLU A 155 8.45 2.02 -14.20
C GLU A 155 7.18 2.37 -13.43
N TYR A 156 6.83 3.64 -13.43
CA TYR A 156 5.64 4.18 -12.75
C TYR A 156 5.61 3.91 -11.24
N THR A 157 6.74 3.55 -10.63
CA THR A 157 6.83 3.24 -9.21
C THR A 157 7.73 4.25 -8.50
N THR A 158 7.22 4.85 -7.42
CA THR A 158 7.97 5.67 -6.48
C THR A 158 8.01 4.95 -5.14
N VAL A 159 9.21 4.60 -4.69
CA VAL A 159 9.42 4.03 -3.35
C VAL A 159 9.75 5.17 -2.40
N VAL A 160 9.02 5.25 -1.29
CA VAL A 160 9.22 6.24 -0.22
C VAL A 160 9.73 5.55 1.04
N GLU A 161 10.53 6.26 1.85
CA GLU A 161 11.24 5.70 3.01
C GLU A 161 10.68 6.17 4.35
N SER A 162 9.73 7.08 4.32
CA SER A 162 9.10 7.61 5.53
C SER A 162 7.66 8.02 5.29
N VAL A 163 6.89 8.15 6.38
CA VAL A 163 5.53 8.73 6.32
C VAL A 163 5.57 10.16 5.79
N GLY A 164 6.61 10.93 6.13
CA GLY A 164 6.78 12.30 5.59
C GLY A 164 6.93 12.29 4.06
N GLU A 165 7.77 11.42 3.52
CA GLU A 165 7.91 11.27 2.07
C GLU A 165 6.63 10.74 1.40
N LEU A 166 5.92 9.82 2.05
CA LEU A 166 4.62 9.34 1.57
C LEU A 166 3.63 10.49 1.41
N ILE A 167 3.51 11.34 2.44
CA ILE A 167 2.64 12.52 2.43
C ILE A 167 3.02 13.47 1.29
N ILE A 168 4.32 13.77 1.14
CA ILE A 168 4.83 14.64 0.08
C ILE A 168 4.52 14.06 -1.31
N ALA A 169 4.83 12.79 -1.52
CA ALA A 169 4.62 12.11 -2.82
C ALA A 169 3.15 12.09 -3.23
N VAL A 170 2.25 11.76 -2.28
CA VAL A 170 0.80 11.74 -2.55
C VAL A 170 0.29 13.15 -2.84
N ASN A 171 0.66 14.16 -2.04
CA ASN A 171 0.21 15.53 -2.24
C ASN A 171 0.72 16.12 -3.56
N ASN A 172 1.98 15.91 -3.92
CA ASN A 172 2.53 16.32 -5.21
C ASN A 172 1.76 15.67 -6.37
N ARG A 173 1.40 14.40 -6.22
CA ARG A 173 0.62 13.70 -7.23
C ARG A 173 -0.79 14.30 -7.38
N LEU A 174 -1.47 14.60 -6.27
CA LEU A 174 -2.80 15.22 -6.27
C LEU A 174 -2.79 16.63 -6.88
N GLN A 175 -1.72 17.40 -6.68
CA GLN A 175 -1.56 18.73 -7.26
C GLN A 175 -1.29 18.69 -8.79
N SER A 176 -0.81 17.57 -9.31
CA SER A 176 -0.49 17.38 -10.73
C SER A 176 -1.67 16.89 -11.59
N LEU A 177 -2.84 16.67 -10.99
CA LEU A 177 -4.08 16.22 -11.64
C LEU A 177 -4.94 17.39 -12.10
#